data_b02ac01135b612a887eab0597e7faccd
#
_entry.id   b02ac01135b612a887eab0597e7faccd
#
_cell.length_a   1.000
_cell.length_b   1.000
_cell.length_c   1.000
_cell.angle_alpha   90.00
_cell.angle_beta   90.00
_cell.angle_gamma   90.00
#
_symmetry.space_group_name_H-M   'P 1'
#
loop_
_entity.id
_entity.type
_entity.pdbx_description
1 polymer ?
#
loop_
_entity_poly.entity_id
_entity_poly.type
_entity_poly.pdbx_seq_one_letter_code
_entity_poly.pdbx_strand_id
1 'polypeptide(L)'
;MDTDTFPAIPATPPPPPPAPTQPAKKKGSFAKKAVLGLLLIATIAVFATIGYVWWTESKIERIDSAELVSLATVAPASGEPVNFLVIATDDRSSLPDDWNEDAFGEFAGRRTDVMMLAHMIPGERIQLLSLPRDLMVDIEGNGTNRLNASYVVGGPDLLVKTIQQETGIPVHHFVEIDFGGFGRVVDSLGGVTIDFPLPARDGKSGLNVEAGAQTLDGEMAVAYARSRQYEVYENGSWTGTGGGDIARTQRQQDIMVQLFNQVASPSSAFNLPTFLPTFADNITADEGLSLGLMTDLGRAALGLNSSNIDRITLPVKNHRGSDGRSYVIPTDAAAAVIAAFKAGDPYP
;
A
#
# COMPACT_ATOMS: atom_id res chain seq x y z
N MET A 1 -27.90 -24.59 -119.63
CA MET A 1 -27.12 -25.44 -118.68
C MET A 1 -26.43 -24.48 -117.75
N ASP A 2 -27.14 -24.17 -116.66
CA ASP A 2 -26.67 -23.22 -115.64
C ASP A 2 -25.80 -23.94 -114.62
N THR A 3 -24.64 -23.41 -114.41
CA THR A 3 -23.74 -23.83 -113.34
C THR A 3 -23.87 -22.90 -112.19
N ASP A 4 -24.57 -23.36 -111.13
CA ASP A 4 -24.71 -22.66 -109.87
C ASP A 4 -23.35 -22.54 -109.17
N THR A 5 -22.91 -21.32 -108.99
CA THR A 5 -21.75 -20.96 -108.20
C THR A 5 -22.20 -20.61 -106.79
N PHE A 6 -21.87 -21.46 -105.81
CA PHE A 6 -22.09 -21.13 -104.34
C PHE A 6 -21.08 -20.11 -103.89
N PRO A 7 -21.51 -19.10 -103.11
CA PRO A 7 -20.55 -18.17 -102.52
C PRO A 7 -19.75 -18.80 -101.34
N ALA A 8 -18.43 -18.55 -101.35
CA ALA A 8 -17.51 -19.01 -100.33
C ALA A 8 -17.81 -18.35 -98.96
N ILE A 9 -17.95 -19.19 -97.95
CA ILE A 9 -18.09 -18.72 -96.49
C ILE A 9 -16.73 -18.17 -96.09
N PRO A 10 -16.69 -16.92 -95.48
CA PRO A 10 -15.44 -16.36 -95.00
C PRO A 10 -14.98 -17.11 -93.74
N ALA A 11 -13.70 -17.51 -93.69
CA ALA A 11 -13.06 -18.22 -92.59
C ALA A 11 -13.03 -17.30 -91.37
N THR A 12 -13.55 -17.79 -90.24
CA THR A 12 -13.44 -17.11 -88.91
C THR A 12 -11.96 -17.04 -88.48
N PRO A 13 -11.49 -15.88 -87.98
CA PRO A 13 -10.12 -15.75 -87.51
C PRO A 13 -9.89 -16.64 -86.29
N PRO A 14 -8.67 -17.17 -86.10
CA PRO A 14 -8.34 -17.98 -84.93
C PRO A 14 -8.47 -17.16 -83.59
N PRO A 15 -8.89 -17.81 -82.52
CA PRO A 15 -9.01 -17.13 -81.24
C PRO A 15 -7.66 -16.57 -80.78
N PRO A 16 -7.67 -15.40 -80.10
CA PRO A 16 -6.43 -14.79 -79.59
C PRO A 16 -5.75 -15.71 -78.54
N PRO A 17 -4.41 -15.71 -78.48
CA PRO A 17 -3.69 -16.50 -77.49
C PRO A 17 -4.10 -16.15 -76.10
N PRO A 18 -4.15 -17.10 -75.11
CA PRO A 18 -4.51 -16.84 -73.75
C PRO A 18 -3.54 -15.81 -73.15
N ALA A 19 -4.11 -14.79 -72.43
CA ALA A 19 -3.32 -13.78 -71.74
C ALA A 19 -2.36 -14.41 -70.70
N PRO A 20 -1.13 -13.92 -70.54
CA PRO A 20 -0.18 -14.49 -69.62
C PRO A 20 -0.75 -14.42 -68.21
N THR A 21 -0.89 -15.60 -67.59
CA THR A 21 -1.30 -15.71 -66.16
C THR A 21 -0.24 -15.07 -65.30
N GLN A 22 -0.59 -13.94 -64.65
CA GLN A 22 0.28 -13.31 -63.66
C GLN A 22 0.50 -14.29 -62.51
N PRO A 23 1.75 -14.49 -62.03
CA PRO A 23 2.00 -15.36 -60.90
C PRO A 23 1.28 -14.82 -59.65
N ALA A 24 0.47 -15.65 -59.02
CA ALA A 24 -0.25 -15.32 -57.80
C ALA A 24 0.76 -14.82 -56.72
N LYS A 25 0.64 -13.56 -56.31
CA LYS A 25 1.45 -13.00 -55.21
C LYS A 25 1.26 -13.87 -53.97
N LYS A 26 2.35 -14.50 -53.51
CA LYS A 26 2.40 -15.28 -52.26
C LYS A 26 2.08 -14.39 -51.08
N LYS A 27 0.80 -14.20 -50.71
CA LYS A 27 0.34 -13.44 -49.51
C LYS A 27 0.72 -14.10 -48.18
N GLY A 28 1.28 -15.33 -48.19
CA GLY A 28 1.54 -16.09 -46.96
C GLY A 28 2.81 -15.71 -46.15
N SER A 29 3.76 -14.99 -46.77
CA SER A 29 5.04 -14.67 -46.10
C SER A 29 4.96 -13.47 -45.17
N PHE A 30 4.16 -12.45 -45.49
CA PHE A 30 4.03 -11.24 -44.66
C PHE A 30 3.25 -11.50 -43.38
N ALA A 31 2.13 -12.21 -43.44
CA ALA A 31 1.33 -12.58 -42.28
C ALA A 31 2.12 -13.45 -41.29
N LYS A 32 2.90 -14.43 -41.78
CA LYS A 32 3.77 -15.25 -40.89
C LYS A 32 4.87 -14.42 -40.23
N LYS A 33 5.49 -13.49 -40.94
CA LYS A 33 6.51 -12.59 -40.38
C LYS A 33 5.90 -11.60 -39.36
N ALA A 34 4.69 -11.10 -39.61
CA ALA A 34 3.96 -10.23 -38.67
C ALA A 34 3.58 -10.97 -37.38
N VAL A 35 3.07 -12.20 -37.49
CA VAL A 35 2.77 -13.05 -36.32
C VAL A 35 4.04 -13.39 -35.53
N LEU A 36 5.14 -13.75 -36.23
CA LEU A 36 6.42 -14.00 -35.55
C LEU A 36 6.97 -12.76 -34.86
N GLY A 37 6.82 -11.57 -35.47
CA GLY A 37 7.18 -10.30 -34.87
C GLY A 37 6.36 -9.97 -33.61
N LEU A 38 5.03 -10.19 -33.65
CA LEU A 38 4.15 -10.04 -32.51
C LEU A 38 4.50 -11.00 -31.36
N LEU A 39 4.79 -12.26 -31.69
CA LEU A 39 5.22 -13.26 -30.71
C LEU A 39 6.55 -12.86 -30.06
N LEU A 40 7.50 -12.34 -30.84
CA LEU A 40 8.77 -11.86 -30.32
C LEU A 40 8.58 -10.65 -29.38
N ILE A 41 7.75 -9.67 -29.78
CA ILE A 41 7.42 -8.50 -28.93
C ILE A 41 6.73 -8.95 -27.64
N ALA A 42 5.76 -9.88 -27.73
CA ALA A 42 5.09 -10.43 -26.56
C ALA A 42 6.07 -11.15 -25.62
N THR A 43 7.00 -11.94 -26.18
CA THR A 43 8.04 -12.63 -25.42
C THR A 43 8.97 -11.62 -24.71
N ILE A 44 9.42 -10.59 -25.42
CA ILE A 44 10.24 -9.52 -24.83
C ILE A 44 9.48 -8.79 -23.72
N ALA A 45 8.19 -8.47 -23.92
CA ALA A 45 7.36 -7.85 -22.93
C ALA A 45 7.21 -8.71 -21.66
N VAL A 46 7.02 -10.03 -21.81
CA VAL A 46 6.98 -10.97 -20.68
C VAL A 46 8.29 -10.98 -19.91
N PHE A 47 9.44 -11.11 -20.61
CA PHE A 47 10.75 -11.08 -19.94
C PHE A 47 11.05 -9.74 -19.28
N ALA A 48 10.66 -8.62 -19.91
CA ALA A 48 10.79 -7.30 -19.32
C ALA A 48 9.93 -7.15 -18.05
N THR A 49 8.70 -7.67 -18.07
CA THR A 49 7.82 -7.67 -16.89
C THR A 49 8.39 -8.53 -15.77
N ILE A 50 8.87 -9.74 -16.08
CA ILE A 50 9.50 -10.62 -15.08
C ILE A 50 10.76 -9.95 -14.50
N GLY A 51 11.59 -9.37 -15.34
CA GLY A 51 12.80 -8.66 -14.91
C GLY A 51 12.48 -7.45 -14.06
N TYR A 52 11.43 -6.69 -14.40
CA TYR A 52 10.95 -5.55 -13.61
C TYR A 52 10.42 -5.98 -12.24
N VAL A 53 9.61 -7.05 -12.18
CA VAL A 53 9.10 -7.61 -10.93
C VAL A 53 10.25 -8.07 -10.05
N TRP A 54 11.18 -8.85 -10.59
CA TRP A 54 12.35 -9.32 -9.84
C TRP A 54 13.24 -8.18 -9.34
N TRP A 55 13.49 -7.16 -10.19
CA TRP A 55 14.25 -5.97 -9.81
C TRP A 55 13.54 -5.17 -8.70
N THR A 56 12.20 -5.03 -8.78
CA THR A 56 11.43 -4.35 -7.73
C THR A 56 11.47 -5.12 -6.42
N GLU A 57 11.32 -6.45 -6.46
CA GLU A 57 11.37 -7.30 -5.27
C GLU A 57 12.75 -7.24 -4.58
N SER A 58 13.84 -7.16 -5.36
CA SER A 58 15.21 -7.05 -4.81
C SER A 58 15.49 -5.75 -4.06
N LYS A 59 14.61 -4.75 -4.15
CA LYS A 59 14.71 -3.48 -3.43
C LYS A 59 14.14 -3.52 -2.01
N ILE A 60 13.26 -4.47 -1.72
CA ILE A 60 12.65 -4.61 -0.39
C ILE A 60 13.72 -5.06 0.59
N GLU A 61 13.94 -4.29 1.66
CA GLU A 61 14.74 -4.73 2.78
C GLU A 61 14.05 -5.87 3.51
N ARG A 62 14.74 -6.99 3.71
CA ARG A 62 14.16 -8.20 4.28
C ARG A 62 14.68 -8.46 5.69
N ILE A 63 13.75 -8.77 6.59
CA ILE A 63 14.08 -9.33 7.90
C ILE A 63 14.11 -10.84 7.75
N ASP A 64 15.26 -11.45 8.12
CA ASP A 64 15.42 -12.90 8.10
C ASP A 64 14.36 -13.57 8.98
N SER A 65 13.81 -14.68 8.51
CA SER A 65 12.84 -15.50 9.26
C SER A 65 13.41 -16.02 10.58
N ALA A 66 14.73 -16.14 10.70
CA ALA A 66 15.39 -16.48 11.96
C ALA A 66 15.38 -15.34 12.99
N GLU A 67 15.22 -14.08 12.53
CA GLU A 67 15.12 -12.89 13.39
C GLU A 67 13.67 -12.52 13.71
N LEU A 68 12.68 -13.11 13.00
CA LEU A 68 11.26 -12.84 13.15
C LEU A 68 10.46 -14.14 13.34
N VAL A 69 10.88 -14.91 14.35
CA VAL A 69 10.32 -16.24 14.64
C VAL A 69 8.91 -16.21 15.24
N SER A 70 8.48 -15.07 15.74
CA SER A 70 7.17 -14.90 16.38
C SER A 70 6.01 -14.73 15.38
N LEU A 71 6.28 -14.61 14.06
CA LEU A 71 5.21 -14.62 13.06
C LEU A 71 4.43 -15.94 13.08
N ALA A 72 3.16 -15.89 12.75
CA ALA A 72 2.32 -17.07 12.65
C ALA A 72 2.93 -18.07 11.63
N THR A 73 3.20 -19.29 12.09
CA THR A 73 3.90 -20.33 11.30
C THR A 73 3.07 -20.88 10.16
N VAL A 74 1.76 -20.66 10.18
CA VAL A 74 0.85 -21.09 9.11
C VAL A 74 0.52 -19.87 8.26
N ALA A 75 1.15 -19.78 7.10
CA ALA A 75 0.76 -18.82 6.10
C ALA A 75 -0.68 -19.12 5.63
N PRO A 76 -1.56 -18.12 5.56
CA PRO A 76 -2.91 -18.33 5.04
C PRO A 76 -2.86 -18.89 3.62
N ALA A 77 -3.80 -19.79 3.29
CA ALA A 77 -3.96 -20.26 1.92
C ALA A 77 -4.38 -19.11 1.00
N SER A 78 -4.17 -19.27 -0.31
CA SER A 78 -4.60 -18.25 -1.28
C SER A 78 -6.11 -18.02 -1.17
N GLY A 79 -6.50 -16.76 -0.94
CA GLY A 79 -7.90 -16.36 -0.74
C GLY A 79 -8.39 -16.38 0.72
N GLU A 80 -7.57 -16.83 1.67
CA GLU A 80 -7.87 -16.70 3.10
C GLU A 80 -7.50 -15.32 3.64
N PRO A 81 -8.13 -14.89 4.76
CA PRO A 81 -7.79 -13.63 5.41
C PRO A 81 -6.35 -13.57 5.90
N VAL A 82 -5.69 -12.44 5.72
CA VAL A 82 -4.28 -12.23 6.08
C VAL A 82 -4.16 -11.06 7.05
N ASN A 83 -3.37 -11.25 8.12
CA ASN A 83 -3.08 -10.21 9.10
C ASN A 83 -1.67 -9.66 8.89
N PHE A 84 -1.57 -8.35 8.76
CA PHE A 84 -0.33 -7.60 8.72
C PHE A 84 -0.15 -6.80 9.99
N LEU A 85 1.05 -6.76 10.52
CA LEU A 85 1.45 -5.71 11.44
C LEU A 85 2.23 -4.66 10.66
N VAL A 86 1.64 -3.48 10.52
CA VAL A 86 2.27 -2.32 9.89
C VAL A 86 2.74 -1.38 10.99
N ILE A 87 4.03 -1.04 10.97
CA ILE A 87 4.59 -0.07 11.90
C ILE A 87 5.23 1.10 11.15
N ALA A 88 5.18 2.28 11.78
CA ALA A 88 6.01 3.38 11.33
C ALA A 88 6.97 3.81 12.46
N THR A 89 8.24 3.97 12.06
CA THR A 89 9.31 4.37 12.98
C THR A 89 9.72 5.82 12.78
N ASP A 90 10.09 6.48 13.88
CA ASP A 90 10.70 7.82 13.88
C ASP A 90 12.23 7.69 13.65
N ASP A 91 12.62 6.94 12.61
CA ASP A 91 14.00 6.95 12.14
C ASP A 91 14.20 8.13 11.20
N ARG A 92 15.18 8.97 11.51
CA ARG A 92 15.48 10.21 10.78
C ARG A 92 16.66 10.10 9.86
N SER A 93 17.34 8.96 9.88
CA SER A 93 18.50 8.73 9.03
C SER A 93 18.16 8.74 7.54
N SER A 94 16.87 8.59 7.21
CA SER A 94 16.34 8.54 5.85
C SER A 94 15.57 9.79 5.42
N LEU A 95 15.50 10.85 6.28
CA LEU A 95 14.81 12.08 5.90
C LEU A 95 15.49 12.73 4.68
N PRO A 96 14.71 13.23 3.71
CA PRO A 96 15.27 14.04 2.61
C PRO A 96 15.94 15.29 3.14
N ASP A 97 17.09 15.68 2.52
CA ASP A 97 17.91 16.81 2.94
C ASP A 97 17.20 18.17 2.84
N ASP A 98 16.14 18.26 2.03
CA ASP A 98 15.31 19.45 1.80
C ASP A 98 14.16 19.62 2.79
N TRP A 99 13.94 18.63 3.65
CA TRP A 99 12.89 18.73 4.66
C TRP A 99 13.34 19.53 5.88
N ASN A 100 12.36 20.20 6.51
CA ASN A 100 12.61 20.98 7.71
C ASN A 100 12.89 20.06 8.92
N GLU A 101 14.16 19.74 9.19
CA GLU A 101 14.58 18.88 10.30
C GLU A 101 14.12 19.41 11.67
N ASP A 102 14.03 20.73 11.85
CA ASP A 102 13.58 21.35 13.10
C ASP A 102 12.14 20.95 13.45
N ALA A 103 11.30 20.72 12.44
CA ALA A 103 9.92 20.23 12.63
C ALA A 103 9.87 18.81 13.22
N PHE A 104 10.96 18.05 13.16
CA PHE A 104 11.04 16.69 13.69
C PHE A 104 11.54 16.61 15.13
N GLY A 105 12.10 17.71 15.70
CA GLY A 105 12.57 17.82 17.10
C GLY A 105 13.87 17.03 17.38
N GLU A 106 14.43 17.16 18.58
CA GLU A 106 15.72 16.57 18.97
C GLU A 106 15.59 15.17 19.59
N PHE A 107 15.18 14.12 18.88
CA PHE A 107 15.18 12.78 19.49
C PHE A 107 16.03 11.81 18.68
N ALA A 108 17.08 11.26 19.29
CA ALA A 108 17.85 10.13 18.77
C ALA A 108 17.21 8.81 19.21
N GLY A 109 16.94 7.92 18.24
CA GLY A 109 16.52 6.54 18.49
C GLY A 109 15.29 6.12 17.68
N ARG A 110 15.26 4.85 17.22
CA ARG A 110 14.12 4.24 16.52
C ARG A 110 12.97 4.02 17.52
N ARG A 111 11.87 4.74 17.38
CA ARG A 111 10.64 4.53 18.14
C ARG A 111 9.50 4.22 17.19
N THR A 112 8.71 3.23 17.54
CA THR A 112 7.46 2.96 16.83
C THR A 112 6.39 3.92 17.33
N ASP A 113 5.97 4.84 16.48
CA ASP A 113 4.90 5.79 16.75
C ASP A 113 3.56 5.34 16.17
N VAL A 114 3.58 4.47 15.18
CA VAL A 114 2.42 3.83 14.55
C VAL A 114 2.54 2.32 14.71
N MET A 115 1.51 1.69 15.23
CA MET A 115 1.36 0.23 15.27
C MET A 115 -0.07 -0.08 14.88
N MET A 116 -0.24 -0.71 13.73
CA MET A 116 -1.55 -0.98 13.13
C MET A 116 -1.61 -2.43 12.66
N LEU A 117 -2.60 -3.16 13.13
CA LEU A 117 -2.97 -4.44 12.55
C LEU A 117 -3.92 -4.17 11.37
N ALA A 118 -3.60 -4.73 10.21
CA ALA A 118 -4.45 -4.73 9.04
C ALA A 118 -4.90 -6.16 8.74
N HIS A 119 -6.19 -6.40 8.77
CA HIS A 119 -6.83 -7.67 8.41
C HIS A 119 -7.43 -7.52 7.02
N MET A 120 -6.85 -8.18 6.04
CA MET A 120 -7.35 -8.19 4.68
C MET A 120 -8.17 -9.44 4.43
N ILE A 121 -9.45 -9.28 4.13
CA ILE A 121 -10.35 -10.32 3.66
C ILE A 121 -10.46 -10.15 2.15
N PRO A 122 -9.82 -11.03 1.35
CA PRO A 122 -9.68 -10.84 -0.09
C PRO A 122 -11.01 -10.65 -0.80
N GLY A 123 -11.15 -9.54 -1.55
CA GLY A 123 -12.34 -9.23 -2.33
C GLY A 123 -13.56 -8.76 -1.51
N GLU A 124 -13.43 -8.62 -0.21
CA GLU A 124 -14.55 -8.28 0.69
C GLU A 124 -14.30 -6.97 1.45
N ARG A 125 -13.31 -6.93 2.33
CA ARG A 125 -13.00 -5.76 3.16
C ARG A 125 -11.58 -5.74 3.70
N ILE A 126 -11.20 -4.59 4.21
CA ILE A 126 -9.98 -4.38 4.99
C ILE A 126 -10.38 -3.81 6.35
N GLN A 127 -9.84 -4.38 7.43
CA GLN A 127 -10.02 -3.83 8.77
C GLN A 127 -8.68 -3.30 9.29
N LEU A 128 -8.71 -2.09 9.82
CA LEU A 128 -7.56 -1.44 10.42
C LEU A 128 -7.80 -1.28 11.93
N LEU A 129 -6.96 -1.90 12.74
CA LEU A 129 -6.96 -1.80 14.18
C LEU A 129 -5.66 -1.13 14.64
N SER A 130 -5.73 0.14 15.04
CA SER A 130 -4.59 0.84 15.59
C SER A 130 -4.41 0.54 17.07
N LEU A 131 -3.18 0.21 17.46
CA LEU A 131 -2.78 -0.06 18.83
C LEU A 131 -2.05 1.17 19.37
N PRO A 132 -2.55 1.79 20.49
CA PRO A 132 -1.86 2.92 21.08
C PRO A 132 -0.45 2.53 21.56
N ARG A 133 0.54 3.33 21.21
CA ARG A 133 1.95 3.08 21.57
C ARG A 133 2.20 3.03 23.09
N ASP A 134 1.40 3.77 23.86
CA ASP A 134 1.47 3.84 25.33
C ASP A 134 0.60 2.77 26.01
N LEU A 135 0.09 1.77 25.26
CA LEU A 135 -0.64 0.63 25.81
C LEU A 135 0.23 -0.10 26.82
N MET A 136 -0.30 -0.29 28.04
CA MET A 136 0.37 -1.02 29.10
C MET A 136 0.32 -2.51 28.83
N VAL A 137 1.46 -3.12 28.63
CA VAL A 137 1.60 -4.55 28.27
C VAL A 137 2.69 -5.20 29.10
N ASP A 138 2.63 -6.52 29.22
CA ASP A 138 3.72 -7.30 29.78
C ASP A 138 4.66 -7.75 28.65
N ILE A 139 5.92 -7.30 28.73
CA ILE A 139 6.94 -7.59 27.71
C ILE A 139 7.82 -8.71 28.23
N GLU A 140 7.84 -9.84 27.52
CA GLU A 140 8.61 -11.01 27.92
C GLU A 140 10.06 -10.66 28.26
N GLY A 141 10.51 -11.08 29.45
CA GLY A 141 11.86 -10.80 29.93
C GLY A 141 12.11 -9.36 30.40
N ASN A 142 11.14 -8.43 30.20
CA ASN A 142 11.30 -6.99 30.49
C ASN A 142 10.22 -6.42 31.42
N GLY A 143 9.23 -7.24 31.79
CA GLY A 143 8.13 -6.83 32.68
C GLY A 143 7.16 -5.84 32.05
N THR A 144 6.35 -5.20 32.88
CA THR A 144 5.28 -4.30 32.42
C THR A 144 5.86 -2.97 31.91
N ASN A 145 5.53 -2.60 30.68
CA ASN A 145 5.95 -1.34 30.06
C ASN A 145 4.93 -0.90 28.98
N ARG A 146 5.25 0.17 28.25
CA ARG A 146 4.47 0.60 27.07
C ARG A 146 4.73 -0.33 25.88
N LEU A 147 3.73 -0.53 25.05
CA LEU A 147 3.84 -1.41 23.87
C LEU A 147 5.03 -1.04 22.97
N ASN A 148 5.26 0.24 22.72
CA ASN A 148 6.38 0.67 21.87
C ASN A 148 7.76 0.36 22.47
N ALA A 149 7.86 0.08 23.76
CA ALA A 149 9.11 -0.31 24.41
C ALA A 149 9.54 -1.72 23.98
N SER A 150 8.62 -2.61 23.60
CA SER A 150 8.95 -3.95 23.13
C SER A 150 9.81 -3.91 21.87
N TYR A 151 9.50 -2.98 20.93
CA TYR A 151 10.32 -2.77 19.74
C TYR A 151 11.73 -2.25 20.09
N VAL A 152 11.83 -1.29 21.01
CA VAL A 152 13.12 -0.71 21.42
C VAL A 152 14.03 -1.75 22.06
N VAL A 153 13.46 -2.67 22.83
CA VAL A 153 14.22 -3.66 23.63
C VAL A 153 14.57 -4.91 22.83
N GLY A 154 13.65 -5.41 22.01
CA GLY A 154 13.82 -6.70 21.32
C GLY A 154 13.43 -6.68 19.84
N GLY A 155 13.35 -5.48 19.23
CA GLY A 155 13.11 -5.34 17.81
C GLY A 155 11.72 -5.81 17.35
N PRO A 156 11.59 -6.08 16.04
CA PRO A 156 10.34 -6.53 15.44
C PRO A 156 9.75 -7.80 16.06
N ASP A 157 10.57 -8.79 16.37
CA ASP A 157 10.11 -10.08 16.89
C ASP A 157 9.42 -9.94 18.23
N LEU A 158 10.04 -9.23 19.18
CA LEU A 158 9.46 -9.03 20.50
C LEU A 158 8.19 -8.16 20.44
N LEU A 159 8.11 -7.20 19.49
CA LEU A 159 6.89 -6.43 19.26
C LEU A 159 5.76 -7.34 18.75
N VAL A 160 6.03 -8.16 17.70
CA VAL A 160 5.05 -9.12 17.17
C VAL A 160 4.55 -10.04 18.27
N LYS A 161 5.48 -10.64 19.03
CA LYS A 161 5.16 -11.53 20.15
C LYS A 161 4.27 -10.84 21.18
N THR A 162 4.64 -9.63 21.61
CA THR A 162 3.89 -8.85 22.60
C THR A 162 2.48 -8.52 22.11
N ILE A 163 2.32 -8.12 20.84
CA ILE A 163 1.01 -7.83 20.24
C ILE A 163 0.15 -9.09 20.17
N GLN A 164 0.70 -10.22 19.74
CA GLN A 164 -0.02 -11.49 19.70
C GLN A 164 -0.45 -11.96 21.09
N GLN A 165 0.41 -11.80 22.09
CA GLN A 165 0.08 -12.14 23.47
C GLN A 165 -1.04 -11.27 24.03
N GLU A 166 -1.01 -9.96 23.79
CA GLU A 166 -1.99 -9.00 24.29
C GLU A 166 -3.35 -9.14 23.60
N THR A 167 -3.37 -9.35 22.26
CA THR A 167 -4.60 -9.35 21.47
C THR A 167 -5.11 -10.75 21.14
N GLY A 168 -4.23 -11.76 21.15
CA GLY A 168 -4.49 -13.08 20.62
C GLY A 168 -4.78 -13.08 19.12
N ILE A 169 -4.38 -12.04 18.38
CA ILE A 169 -4.50 -11.95 16.93
C ILE A 169 -3.19 -12.47 16.33
N PRO A 170 -3.23 -13.51 15.46
CA PRO A 170 -2.04 -13.98 14.78
C PRO A 170 -1.54 -12.91 13.79
N VAL A 171 -0.25 -12.65 13.74
CA VAL A 171 0.41 -11.78 12.77
C VAL A 171 1.08 -12.66 11.72
N HIS A 172 0.65 -12.55 10.46
CA HIS A 172 1.18 -13.36 9.36
C HIS A 172 2.36 -12.68 8.67
N HIS A 173 2.28 -11.35 8.54
CA HIS A 173 3.31 -10.53 7.90
C HIS A 173 3.62 -9.29 8.71
N PHE A 174 4.87 -8.84 8.59
CA PHE A 174 5.38 -7.63 9.22
C PHE A 174 5.86 -6.65 8.15
N VAL A 175 5.47 -5.39 8.28
CA VAL A 175 5.91 -4.29 7.41
C VAL A 175 6.31 -3.10 8.27
N GLU A 176 7.49 -2.58 8.03
CA GLU A 176 8.01 -1.37 8.66
C GLU A 176 8.31 -0.32 7.60
N ILE A 177 7.98 0.93 7.90
CA ILE A 177 8.34 2.10 7.10
C ILE A 177 8.80 3.20 8.03
N ASP A 178 9.85 3.94 7.66
CA ASP A 178 10.22 5.16 8.38
C ASP A 178 9.54 6.41 7.80
N PHE A 179 9.67 7.55 8.47
CA PHE A 179 8.99 8.78 8.03
C PHE A 179 9.49 9.30 6.68
N GLY A 180 10.79 9.20 6.41
CA GLY A 180 11.35 9.61 5.12
C GLY A 180 10.86 8.72 3.98
N GLY A 181 10.87 7.41 4.19
CA GLY A 181 10.34 6.42 3.27
C GLY A 181 8.85 6.62 3.00
N PHE A 182 8.07 6.86 4.06
CA PHE A 182 6.64 7.15 3.92
C PHE A 182 6.40 8.39 3.06
N GLY A 183 7.14 9.47 3.29
CA GLY A 183 7.01 10.68 2.49
C GLY A 183 7.36 10.45 1.02
N ARG A 184 8.48 9.73 0.72
CA ARG A 184 8.83 9.37 -0.66
C ARG A 184 7.76 8.51 -1.34
N VAL A 185 7.12 7.62 -0.60
CA VAL A 185 5.98 6.82 -1.10
C VAL A 185 4.80 7.72 -1.46
N VAL A 186 4.45 8.68 -0.59
CA VAL A 186 3.40 9.67 -0.87
C VAL A 186 3.73 10.49 -2.12
N ASP A 187 4.94 11.00 -2.23
CA ASP A 187 5.39 11.81 -3.38
C ASP A 187 5.35 11.02 -4.69
N SER A 188 5.69 9.73 -4.65
CA SER A 188 5.64 8.86 -5.84
C SER A 188 4.22 8.66 -6.40
N LEU A 189 3.20 8.88 -5.57
CA LEU A 189 1.78 8.89 -5.96
C LEU A 189 1.29 10.28 -6.39
N GLY A 190 2.13 11.32 -6.29
CA GLY A 190 1.75 12.71 -6.56
C GLY A 190 1.07 13.41 -5.38
N GLY A 191 1.34 12.95 -4.17
CA GLY A 191 0.74 13.45 -2.93
C GLY A 191 -0.49 12.68 -2.49
N VAL A 192 -1.06 13.03 -1.33
CA VAL A 192 -2.31 12.48 -0.80
C VAL A 192 -3.31 13.59 -0.54
N THR A 193 -4.56 13.43 -1.01
CA THR A 193 -5.58 14.48 -0.84
C THR A 193 -6.39 14.24 0.43
N ILE A 194 -6.38 15.23 1.32
CA ILE A 194 -7.17 15.28 2.56
C ILE A 194 -8.12 16.47 2.51
N ASP A 195 -9.36 16.28 2.93
CA ASP A 195 -10.33 17.37 3.07
C ASP A 195 -10.29 17.95 4.48
N PHE A 196 -10.01 19.26 4.57
CA PHE A 196 -9.93 20.00 5.82
C PHE A 196 -11.17 20.90 5.95
N PRO A 197 -12.12 20.61 6.86
CA PRO A 197 -13.29 21.46 7.06
C PRO A 197 -12.94 22.93 7.43
N LEU A 198 -11.81 23.13 8.07
CA LEU A 198 -11.27 24.42 8.52
C LEU A 198 -9.76 24.48 8.26
N PRO A 199 -9.17 25.68 8.15
CA PRO A 199 -7.71 25.80 8.15
C PRO A 199 -7.13 25.16 9.39
N ALA A 200 -6.05 24.41 9.24
CA ALA A 200 -5.46 23.64 10.34
C ALA A 200 -3.95 23.80 10.40
N ARG A 201 -3.40 23.72 11.62
CA ARG A 201 -1.96 23.77 11.85
C ARG A 201 -1.54 22.95 13.06
N ASP A 202 -0.27 22.63 13.10
CA ASP A 202 0.43 22.15 14.30
C ASP A 202 1.91 22.59 14.23
N GLY A 203 2.28 23.57 15.01
CA GLY A 203 3.62 24.15 15.01
C GLY A 203 4.73 23.19 15.41
N LYS A 204 4.39 22.03 16.06
CA LYS A 204 5.39 21.02 16.40
C LYS A 204 5.60 19.98 15.34
N SER A 205 4.61 19.70 14.50
CA SER A 205 4.77 18.78 13.39
C SER A 205 5.10 19.47 12.08
N GLY A 206 4.97 20.79 12.02
CA GLY A 206 5.13 21.57 10.80
C GLY A 206 3.87 21.65 9.93
N LEU A 207 2.75 21.05 10.36
CA LEU A 207 1.50 21.09 9.62
C LEU A 207 0.99 22.54 9.49
N ASN A 208 0.65 22.94 8.27
CA ASN A 208 -0.04 24.20 8.00
C ASN A 208 -0.82 24.09 6.68
N VAL A 209 -2.15 24.05 6.76
CA VAL A 209 -3.04 23.80 5.61
C VAL A 209 -4.26 24.71 5.65
N GLU A 210 -4.75 25.06 4.47
CA GLU A 210 -5.98 25.80 4.31
C GLU A 210 -7.22 24.89 4.36
N ALA A 211 -8.41 25.48 4.46
CA ALA A 211 -9.66 24.73 4.37
C ALA A 211 -9.90 24.16 2.97
N GLY A 212 -10.67 23.07 2.90
CA GLY A 212 -11.02 22.36 1.67
C GLY A 212 -10.08 21.20 1.37
N ALA A 213 -10.23 20.65 0.19
CA ALA A 213 -9.38 19.54 -0.27
C ALA A 213 -7.96 20.04 -0.55
N GLN A 214 -7.00 19.53 0.20
CA GLN A 214 -5.57 19.84 0.07
C GLN A 214 -4.81 18.58 -0.34
N THR A 215 -3.99 18.68 -1.38
CA THR A 215 -3.05 17.62 -1.74
C THR A 215 -1.76 17.84 -0.98
N LEU A 216 -1.50 16.96 -0.02
CA LEU A 216 -0.30 16.98 0.80
C LEU A 216 0.82 16.25 0.08
N ASP A 217 2.00 16.86 -0.04
CA ASP A 217 3.22 16.18 -0.40
C ASP A 217 3.72 15.28 0.74
N GLY A 218 4.87 14.62 0.55
CA GLY A 218 5.41 13.70 1.53
C GLY A 218 5.71 14.36 2.87
N GLU A 219 6.33 15.54 2.89
CA GLU A 219 6.64 16.27 4.12
C GLU A 219 5.36 16.65 4.88
N MET A 220 4.39 17.21 4.18
CA MET A 220 3.13 17.64 4.79
C MET A 220 2.26 16.46 5.23
N ALA A 221 2.30 15.35 4.51
CA ALA A 221 1.62 14.11 4.90
C ALA A 221 2.21 13.53 6.19
N VAL A 222 3.55 13.52 6.33
CA VAL A 222 4.22 13.15 7.58
C VAL A 222 3.87 14.13 8.70
N ALA A 223 3.88 15.45 8.43
CA ALA A 223 3.48 16.46 9.41
C ALA A 223 2.05 16.24 9.92
N TYR A 224 1.11 15.91 9.02
CA TYR A 224 -0.27 15.58 9.38
C TYR A 224 -0.37 14.30 10.22
N ALA A 225 0.33 13.22 9.82
CA ALA A 225 0.34 11.94 10.55
C ALA A 225 0.97 12.05 11.96
N ARG A 226 1.90 13.01 12.15
CA ARG A 226 2.59 13.24 13.43
C ARG A 226 1.90 14.25 14.32
N SER A 227 0.95 15.03 13.80
CA SER A 227 0.32 16.14 14.51
C SER A 227 -0.37 15.67 15.79
N ARG A 228 -0.02 16.30 16.93
CA ARG A 228 -0.57 16.04 18.27
C ARG A 228 -1.11 17.29 18.92
N GLN A 229 -0.67 18.47 18.46
CA GLN A 229 -1.13 19.78 18.91
C GLN A 229 -1.94 20.46 17.78
N TYR A 230 -2.86 19.68 17.20
CA TYR A 230 -3.67 20.09 16.08
C TYR A 230 -4.63 21.22 16.47
N GLU A 231 -4.48 22.35 15.81
CA GLU A 231 -5.34 23.52 15.97
C GLU A 231 -6.11 23.79 14.67
N VAL A 232 -7.33 24.26 14.81
CA VAL A 232 -8.16 24.75 13.70
C VAL A 232 -8.43 26.22 13.85
N TYR A 233 -8.56 26.95 12.73
CA TYR A 233 -8.95 28.35 12.75
C TYR A 233 -10.46 28.47 12.64
N GLU A 234 -11.09 28.87 13.75
CA GLU A 234 -12.52 29.03 13.84
C GLU A 234 -12.87 30.31 14.61
N ASN A 235 -13.90 31.06 14.17
CA ASN A 235 -14.39 32.27 14.80
C ASN A 235 -13.29 33.33 15.08
N GLY A 236 -12.29 33.45 14.17
CA GLY A 236 -11.24 34.45 14.24
C GLY A 236 -10.06 34.08 15.16
N SER A 237 -9.98 32.84 15.64
CA SER A 237 -8.90 32.37 16.52
C SER A 237 -8.50 30.92 16.23
N TRP A 238 -7.24 30.60 16.57
CA TRP A 238 -6.76 29.22 16.57
C TRP A 238 -7.18 28.50 17.84
N THR A 239 -7.80 27.34 17.70
CA THR A 239 -8.31 26.55 18.82
C THR A 239 -7.82 25.10 18.69
N GLY A 240 -7.22 24.57 19.75
CA GLY A 240 -6.81 23.17 19.81
C GLY A 240 -8.02 22.24 19.84
N THR A 241 -8.05 21.24 18.98
CA THR A 241 -9.16 20.28 18.90
C THR A 241 -9.12 19.21 20.01
N GLY A 242 -8.02 19.11 20.73
CA GLY A 242 -7.81 18.08 21.75
C GLY A 242 -7.55 16.69 21.13
N GLY A 243 -7.83 15.65 21.92
CA GLY A 243 -7.67 14.24 21.50
C GLY A 243 -6.25 13.70 21.47
N GLY A 244 -5.24 14.57 21.44
CA GLY A 244 -3.83 14.20 21.59
C GLY A 244 -3.40 12.99 20.73
N ASP A 245 -3.00 11.93 21.40
CA ASP A 245 -2.50 10.71 20.74
C ASP A 245 -3.58 9.93 19.99
N ILE A 246 -4.81 9.91 20.50
CA ILE A 246 -5.95 9.23 19.83
C ILE A 246 -6.29 9.94 18.52
N ALA A 247 -6.38 11.27 18.53
CA ALA A 247 -6.64 12.04 17.31
C ALA A 247 -5.50 11.89 16.29
N ARG A 248 -4.24 11.75 16.73
CA ARG A 248 -3.12 11.41 15.86
C ARG A 248 -3.34 10.06 15.18
N THR A 249 -3.72 9.04 15.93
CA THR A 249 -4.00 7.70 15.38
C THR A 249 -5.10 7.74 14.34
N GLN A 250 -6.14 8.55 14.52
CA GLN A 250 -7.19 8.75 13.52
C GLN A 250 -6.63 9.36 12.23
N ARG A 251 -5.79 10.41 12.32
CA ARG A 251 -5.13 11.00 11.15
C ARG A 251 -4.24 10.02 10.40
N GLN A 252 -3.55 9.13 11.10
CA GLN A 252 -2.76 8.05 10.50
C GLN A 252 -3.66 7.08 9.71
N GLN A 253 -4.81 6.71 10.27
CA GLN A 253 -5.79 5.89 9.55
C GLN A 253 -6.39 6.64 8.35
N ASP A 254 -6.66 7.95 8.46
CA ASP A 254 -7.16 8.76 7.35
C ASP A 254 -6.21 8.73 6.16
N ILE A 255 -4.92 8.94 6.39
CA ILE A 255 -3.90 8.86 5.34
C ILE A 255 -3.88 7.45 4.72
N MET A 256 -3.89 6.39 5.51
CA MET A 256 -3.86 5.02 5.00
C MET A 256 -5.05 4.73 4.08
N VAL A 257 -6.25 5.18 4.46
CA VAL A 257 -7.45 5.04 3.64
C VAL A 257 -7.33 5.83 2.33
N GLN A 258 -6.81 7.06 2.37
CA GLN A 258 -6.65 7.87 1.17
C GLN A 258 -5.58 7.31 0.23
N LEU A 259 -4.46 6.83 0.76
CA LEU A 259 -3.44 6.14 -0.02
C LEU A 259 -3.99 4.88 -0.69
N PHE A 260 -4.76 4.09 0.07
CA PHE A 260 -5.43 2.92 -0.49
C PHE A 260 -6.36 3.30 -1.65
N ASN A 261 -7.25 4.28 -1.45
CA ASN A 261 -8.17 4.75 -2.49
C ASN A 261 -7.40 5.24 -3.73
N GLN A 262 -6.30 5.93 -3.53
CA GLN A 262 -5.47 6.44 -4.62
C GLN A 262 -4.79 5.30 -5.38
N VAL A 263 -4.20 4.32 -4.70
CA VAL A 263 -3.57 3.14 -5.33
C VAL A 263 -4.61 2.26 -6.02
N ALA A 264 -5.80 2.07 -5.43
CA ALA A 264 -6.89 1.29 -6.00
C ALA A 264 -7.61 1.99 -7.16
N SER A 265 -7.37 3.29 -7.37
CA SER A 265 -7.99 4.06 -8.44
C SER A 265 -7.48 3.66 -9.83
N PRO A 266 -8.32 3.57 -10.86
CA PRO A 266 -7.87 3.33 -12.24
C PRO A 266 -6.86 4.36 -12.77
N SER A 267 -6.90 5.60 -12.25
CA SER A 267 -5.96 6.66 -12.62
C SER A 267 -4.53 6.39 -12.12
N SER A 268 -4.36 5.61 -11.06
CA SER A 268 -3.06 5.27 -10.50
C SER A 268 -2.22 4.35 -11.40
N ALA A 269 -2.86 3.66 -12.38
CA ALA A 269 -2.15 2.77 -13.30
C ALA A 269 -0.96 3.45 -14.00
N PHE A 270 -1.02 4.77 -14.21
CA PHE A 270 0.08 5.56 -14.76
C PHE A 270 1.23 5.78 -13.77
N ASN A 271 0.95 5.76 -12.47
CA ASN A 271 1.93 5.99 -11.41
C ASN A 271 2.52 4.68 -10.85
N LEU A 272 1.87 3.54 -11.07
CA LEU A 272 2.35 2.23 -10.59
C LEU A 272 3.81 1.92 -10.95
N PRO A 273 4.30 2.22 -12.16
CA PRO A 273 5.70 1.96 -12.50
C PRO A 273 6.71 2.75 -11.65
N THR A 274 6.32 3.91 -11.12
CA THR A 274 7.15 4.71 -10.21
C THR A 274 6.88 4.35 -8.76
N PHE A 275 5.60 4.12 -8.41
CA PHE A 275 5.17 3.79 -7.06
C PHE A 275 5.76 2.47 -6.55
N LEU A 276 5.65 1.38 -7.31
CA LEU A 276 6.07 0.06 -6.85
C LEU A 276 7.56 -0.02 -6.46
N PRO A 277 8.51 0.47 -7.28
CA PRO A 277 9.91 0.48 -6.87
C PRO A 277 10.19 1.42 -5.69
N THR A 278 9.52 2.58 -5.64
CA THR A 278 9.67 3.51 -4.52
C THR A 278 9.13 2.90 -3.23
N PHE A 279 7.96 2.27 -3.27
CA PHE A 279 7.41 1.55 -2.13
C PHE A 279 8.36 0.44 -1.67
N ALA A 280 8.81 -0.41 -2.59
CA ALA A 280 9.73 -1.51 -2.31
C ALA A 280 11.06 -1.05 -1.69
N ASP A 281 11.61 0.06 -2.15
CA ASP A 281 12.88 0.62 -1.69
C ASP A 281 12.79 1.33 -0.32
N ASN A 282 11.57 1.54 0.18
CA ASN A 282 11.30 2.30 1.39
C ASN A 282 10.54 1.51 2.48
N ILE A 283 10.42 0.20 2.30
CA ILE A 283 9.86 -0.69 3.33
C ILE A 283 10.87 -1.76 3.73
N THR A 284 10.78 -2.14 5.00
CA THR A 284 11.38 -3.36 5.53
C THR A 284 10.26 -4.36 5.80
N ALA A 285 10.38 -5.59 5.32
CA ALA A 285 9.32 -6.60 5.44
C ALA A 285 9.89 -7.98 5.78
N ASP A 286 9.03 -8.87 6.30
CA ASP A 286 9.39 -10.28 6.49
C ASP A 286 9.66 -10.98 5.14
N GLU A 287 10.44 -12.06 5.15
CA GLU A 287 10.78 -12.82 3.94
C GLU A 287 9.56 -13.45 3.25
N GLY A 288 8.50 -13.77 4.02
CA GLY A 288 7.28 -14.39 3.50
C GLY A 288 6.41 -13.44 2.66
N LEU A 289 6.56 -12.13 2.85
CA LEU A 289 5.81 -11.11 2.10
C LEU A 289 6.43 -10.89 0.72
N SER A 290 6.27 -11.84 -0.19
CA SER A 290 6.77 -11.75 -1.57
C SER A 290 5.98 -10.73 -2.40
N LEU A 291 6.60 -10.19 -3.46
CA LEU A 291 5.92 -9.32 -4.42
C LEU A 291 4.75 -10.05 -5.13
N GLY A 292 4.87 -11.38 -5.28
CA GLY A 292 3.78 -12.22 -5.78
C GLY A 292 2.55 -12.13 -4.89
N LEU A 293 2.73 -12.35 -3.58
CA LEU A 293 1.65 -12.21 -2.59
C LEU A 293 1.08 -10.78 -2.56
N MET A 294 1.94 -9.76 -2.56
CA MET A 294 1.50 -8.35 -2.63
C MET A 294 0.64 -8.08 -3.88
N THR A 295 1.03 -8.67 -5.01
CA THR A 295 0.29 -8.53 -6.28
C THR A 295 -1.08 -9.23 -6.21
N ASP A 296 -1.15 -10.41 -5.61
CA ASP A 296 -2.41 -11.15 -5.45
C ASP A 296 -3.35 -10.43 -4.47
N LEU A 297 -2.82 -9.90 -3.37
CA LEU A 297 -3.57 -9.06 -2.45
C LEU A 297 -4.03 -7.75 -3.11
N GLY A 298 -3.17 -7.12 -3.91
CA GLY A 298 -3.52 -5.94 -4.71
C GLY A 298 -4.66 -6.23 -5.70
N ARG A 299 -4.64 -7.39 -6.38
CA ARG A 299 -5.74 -7.82 -7.25
C ARG A 299 -7.03 -8.08 -6.47
N ALA A 300 -6.93 -8.72 -5.30
CA ALA A 300 -8.07 -8.95 -4.42
C ALA A 300 -8.67 -7.65 -3.87
N ALA A 301 -7.86 -6.60 -3.76
CA ALA A 301 -8.28 -5.26 -3.36
C ALA A 301 -8.90 -4.44 -4.51
N LEU A 302 -8.73 -4.86 -5.78
CA LEU A 302 -9.35 -4.17 -6.91
C LEU A 302 -10.88 -4.22 -6.77
N GLY A 303 -11.49 -3.04 -6.80
CA GLY A 303 -12.95 -2.90 -6.62
C GLY A 303 -13.38 -2.60 -5.18
N LEU A 304 -12.50 -2.71 -4.20
CA LEU A 304 -12.71 -2.16 -2.88
C LEU A 304 -12.57 -0.63 -2.92
N ASN A 305 -13.27 0.03 -2.02
CA ASN A 305 -13.21 1.48 -1.83
C ASN A 305 -13.27 1.81 -0.33
N SER A 306 -13.27 3.08 0.03
CA SER A 306 -13.29 3.50 1.44
C SER A 306 -14.44 2.93 2.26
N SER A 307 -15.58 2.55 1.65
CA SER A 307 -16.68 1.91 2.36
C SER A 307 -16.42 0.43 2.73
N ASN A 308 -15.40 -0.16 2.14
CA ASN A 308 -14.94 -1.51 2.46
C ASN A 308 -13.78 -1.50 3.47
N ILE A 309 -13.40 -0.33 3.99
CA ILE A 309 -12.32 -0.18 4.97
C ILE A 309 -12.91 0.20 6.32
N ASP A 310 -12.98 -0.76 7.21
CA ASP A 310 -13.35 -0.53 8.60
C ASP A 310 -12.12 -0.12 9.40
N ARG A 311 -12.23 0.90 10.23
CA ARG A 311 -11.10 1.44 11.00
C ARG A 311 -11.49 1.80 12.42
N ILE A 312 -10.65 1.40 13.37
CA ILE A 312 -10.83 1.72 14.78
C ILE A 312 -9.47 1.83 15.48
N THR A 313 -9.40 2.65 16.49
CA THR A 313 -8.32 2.59 17.49
C THR A 313 -8.79 1.74 18.65
N LEU A 314 -7.95 0.83 19.14
CA LEU A 314 -8.29 0.01 20.31
C LEU A 314 -8.84 0.90 21.44
N PRO A 315 -10.07 0.65 21.91
CA PRO A 315 -10.67 1.46 22.97
C PRO A 315 -9.89 1.36 24.28
N VAL A 316 -9.33 2.50 24.72
CA VAL A 316 -8.48 2.55 25.90
C VAL A 316 -8.88 3.70 26.83
N LYS A 317 -8.42 3.63 28.08
CA LYS A 317 -8.52 4.71 29.07
C LYS A 317 -7.17 4.99 29.70
N ASN A 318 -6.97 6.21 30.14
CA ASN A 318 -5.74 6.61 30.82
C ASN A 318 -5.54 5.82 32.12
N HIS A 319 -4.30 5.42 32.36
CA HIS A 319 -3.89 4.71 33.57
C HIS A 319 -2.54 5.23 34.05
N ARG A 320 -2.39 5.34 35.39
CA ARG A 320 -1.11 5.64 36.00
C ARG A 320 -0.57 4.38 36.64
N GLY A 321 0.58 3.93 36.16
CA GLY A 321 1.24 2.73 36.66
C GLY A 321 1.76 2.96 38.10
N SER A 322 2.02 1.85 38.79
CA SER A 322 2.66 1.88 40.13
C SER A 322 4.07 2.46 40.10
N ASP A 323 4.72 2.45 38.93
CA ASP A 323 6.02 3.08 38.65
C ASP A 323 5.92 4.61 38.44
N GLY A 324 4.71 5.17 38.54
CA GLY A 324 4.45 6.61 38.35
C GLY A 324 4.39 7.06 36.89
N ARG A 325 4.56 6.15 35.91
CA ARG A 325 4.45 6.47 34.48
C ARG A 325 3.00 6.53 34.02
N SER A 326 2.75 7.27 32.95
CA SER A 326 1.46 7.31 32.28
C SER A 326 1.37 6.21 31.23
N TYR A 327 0.27 5.49 31.24
CA TYR A 327 -0.09 4.41 30.33
C TYR A 327 -1.51 4.61 29.84
N VAL A 328 -1.92 3.79 28.87
CA VAL A 328 -3.31 3.53 28.58
C VAL A 328 -3.59 2.04 28.76
N ILE A 329 -4.79 1.68 29.19
CA ILE A 329 -5.22 0.29 29.36
C ILE A 329 -6.51 0.06 28.58
N PRO A 330 -6.78 -1.17 28.07
CA PRO A 330 -8.02 -1.49 27.37
C PRO A 330 -9.25 -1.18 28.24
N THR A 331 -10.32 -0.74 27.59
CA THR A 331 -11.65 -0.68 28.21
C THR A 331 -12.42 -1.98 27.94
N ASP A 332 -13.59 -2.13 28.56
CA ASP A 332 -14.46 -3.32 28.33
C ASP A 332 -14.87 -3.47 26.86
N ALA A 333 -14.96 -2.35 26.11
CA ALA A 333 -15.24 -2.37 24.67
C ALA A 333 -14.10 -2.95 23.82
N ALA A 334 -12.85 -2.96 24.33
CA ALA A 334 -11.71 -3.46 23.57
C ALA A 334 -11.83 -4.95 23.22
N ALA A 335 -12.39 -5.75 24.11
CA ALA A 335 -12.59 -7.19 23.87
C ALA A 335 -13.55 -7.45 22.69
N ALA A 336 -14.63 -6.66 22.57
CA ALA A 336 -15.56 -6.77 21.45
C ALA A 336 -14.89 -6.36 20.11
N VAL A 337 -14.06 -5.29 20.14
CA VAL A 337 -13.29 -4.84 18.96
C VAL A 337 -12.30 -5.92 18.49
N ILE A 338 -11.55 -6.51 19.42
CA ILE A 338 -10.60 -7.59 19.10
C ILE A 338 -11.34 -8.83 18.56
N ALA A 339 -12.48 -9.18 19.13
CA ALA A 339 -13.30 -10.30 18.65
C ALA A 339 -13.83 -10.05 17.23
N ALA A 340 -14.35 -8.85 16.95
CA ALA A 340 -14.80 -8.46 15.62
C ALA A 340 -13.65 -8.51 14.59
N PHE A 341 -12.48 -7.99 14.94
CA PHE A 341 -11.30 -8.08 14.07
C PHE A 341 -10.91 -9.52 13.74
N LYS A 342 -10.90 -10.42 14.74
CA LYS A 342 -10.59 -11.85 14.53
C LYS A 342 -11.59 -12.57 13.64
N ALA A 343 -12.86 -12.19 13.76
CA ALA A 343 -13.95 -12.78 12.99
C ALA A 343 -14.08 -12.20 11.58
N GLY A 344 -13.44 -11.05 11.29
CA GLY A 344 -13.65 -10.29 10.07
C GLY A 344 -15.01 -9.57 10.06
N ASP A 345 -15.65 -9.42 11.21
CA ASP A 345 -16.95 -8.75 11.36
C ASP A 345 -16.76 -7.22 11.47
N PRO A 346 -17.76 -6.42 11.04
CA PRO A 346 -17.75 -4.98 11.28
C PRO A 346 -17.53 -4.65 12.76
N TYR A 347 -16.79 -3.57 13.02
CA TYR A 347 -16.60 -3.12 14.40
C TYR A 347 -17.94 -2.70 15.04
N PRO A 348 -18.10 -2.96 16.36
CA PRO A 348 -19.31 -2.62 17.12
C PRO A 348 -19.54 -1.12 17.26
#